data_306cde447f91846648a203bf3d0bb22f
#
_entry.id   306cde447f91846648a203bf3d0bb22f
#
_cell.length_a   1.000
_cell.length_b   1.000
_cell.length_c   1.000
_cell.angle_alpha   90.00
_cell.angle_beta   90.00
_cell.angle_gamma   90.00
#
_symmetry.space_group_name_H-M   'P 1'
#
loop_
_entity.id
_entity.type
_entity.pdbx_description
1 polymer ?
#
loop_
_entity_poly.entity_id
_entity_poly.type
_entity_poly.pdbx_seq_one_letter_code
_entity_poly.pdbx_strand_id
1 'polypeptide(L)'
;MPPRRAATTDVEWDFSPYTSQVSLDGELEAPTINYNGMQIVGAVTTDNKDYVAAEGVHYNGATKAGQRYIHYIPSVDGRLTVSYKSNGSSARGCYISEEISTASFLAMDSAVVGSVVASLRAGRSYYICCDAGITITALNFLT
;
A
#
# COMPACT_ATOMS: atom_id res chain seq x y z
N MET A 1 17.36 28.12 -15.79
CA MET A 1 16.10 27.43 -15.50
C MET A 1 15.97 27.18 -14.02
N PRO A 2 14.89 27.63 -13.44
CA PRO A 2 14.68 27.38 -12.02
C PRO A 2 14.54 25.86 -11.77
N PRO A 3 14.91 25.39 -10.58
CA PRO A 3 14.70 23.98 -10.25
C PRO A 3 13.22 23.65 -10.24
N ARG A 4 12.89 22.43 -10.60
CA ARG A 4 11.53 21.94 -10.57
C ARG A 4 11.04 21.90 -9.12
N ARG A 5 9.88 22.48 -8.87
CA ARG A 5 9.20 22.33 -7.58
C ARG A 5 8.36 21.06 -7.62
N ALA A 6 8.23 20.42 -6.47
CA ALA A 6 7.25 19.36 -6.33
C ALA A 6 5.87 19.93 -6.66
N ALA A 7 5.11 19.23 -7.49
CA ALA A 7 3.75 19.63 -7.79
C ALA A 7 2.88 19.48 -6.54
N THR A 8 1.86 20.34 -6.38
CA THR A 8 0.93 20.26 -5.25
C THR A 8 0.16 18.94 -5.22
N THR A 9 0.14 18.23 -6.35
CA THR A 9 -0.50 16.91 -6.52
C THR A 9 0.46 15.76 -6.27
N ASP A 10 1.75 16.02 -6.08
CA ASP A 10 2.70 14.98 -5.64
C ASP A 10 2.37 14.60 -4.21
N VAL A 11 2.35 13.30 -3.92
CA VAL A 11 1.97 12.77 -2.61
C VAL A 11 3.07 11.85 -2.10
N GLU A 12 3.41 12.05 -0.84
CA GLU A 12 4.31 11.16 -0.12
C GLU A 12 3.62 10.79 1.20
N TRP A 13 3.44 9.51 1.42
CA TRP A 13 2.80 9.05 2.66
C TRP A 13 3.87 8.80 3.71
N ASP A 14 3.79 9.53 4.80
CA ASP A 14 4.72 9.46 5.91
C ASP A 14 4.02 8.77 7.10
N PHE A 15 4.56 7.63 7.50
CA PHE A 15 4.02 6.84 8.60
C PHE A 15 4.62 7.20 9.96
N SER A 16 5.59 8.11 10.00
CA SER A 16 6.27 8.47 11.26
C SER A 16 5.35 8.95 12.39
N PRO A 17 4.16 9.56 12.13
CA PRO A 17 3.23 9.89 13.20
C PRO A 17 2.68 8.68 13.97
N TYR A 18 2.73 7.49 13.40
CA TYR A 18 2.28 6.27 14.07
C TYR A 18 3.37 5.76 14.99
N THR A 19 3.57 6.44 16.13
CA THR A 19 4.62 6.12 17.10
C THR A 19 4.38 4.82 17.86
N SER A 20 3.14 4.31 17.84
CA SER A 20 2.78 2.99 18.34
C SER A 20 1.90 2.31 17.31
N GLN A 21 1.80 0.98 17.38
CA GLN A 21 1.03 0.21 16.43
C GLN A 21 -0.46 0.56 16.50
N VAL A 22 -1.05 0.82 15.32
CA VAL A 22 -2.49 0.99 15.17
C VAL A 22 -3.01 -0.26 14.47
N SER A 23 -3.76 -1.08 15.19
CA SER A 23 -4.31 -2.32 14.66
C SER A 23 -5.24 -2.05 13.48
N LEU A 24 -5.10 -2.85 12.44
CA LEU A 24 -6.04 -2.90 11.32
C LEU A 24 -7.10 -3.98 11.58
N ASP A 25 -7.39 -4.24 12.83
CA ASP A 25 -8.34 -5.23 13.30
C ASP A 25 -9.72 -4.59 13.43
N GLY A 26 -10.69 -5.09 12.71
CA GLY A 26 -12.05 -4.60 12.78
C GLY A 26 -13.00 -5.79 12.84
N GLU A 27 -13.45 -6.10 14.01
CA GLU A 27 -14.22 -7.30 14.30
C GLU A 27 -15.44 -7.51 13.42
N LEU A 28 -16.20 -6.45 13.15
CA LEU A 28 -17.46 -6.52 12.44
C LEU A 28 -17.43 -5.82 11.10
N GLU A 29 -16.41 -5.00 10.89
CA GLU A 29 -16.22 -4.23 9.67
C GLU A 29 -14.78 -4.41 9.19
N ALA A 30 -14.54 -4.29 7.88
CA ALA A 30 -13.18 -4.25 7.38
C ALA A 30 -12.47 -3.04 8.03
N PRO A 31 -11.43 -3.25 8.81
CA PRO A 31 -10.72 -2.13 9.43
C PRO A 31 -10.09 -1.28 8.35
N THR A 32 -10.38 0.01 8.38
CA THR A 32 -9.96 0.94 7.35
C THR A 32 -9.37 2.17 8.00
N ILE A 33 -8.19 2.54 7.58
CA ILE A 33 -7.55 3.78 7.99
C ILE A 33 -7.33 4.62 6.75
N ASN A 34 -7.85 5.84 6.75
CA ASN A 34 -7.58 6.82 5.70
C ASN A 34 -6.30 7.56 6.06
N TYR A 35 -5.37 7.57 5.13
CA TYR A 35 -4.09 8.25 5.32
C TYR A 35 -3.67 8.93 4.02
N ASN A 36 -3.60 10.28 4.05
CA ASN A 36 -3.23 11.11 2.90
C ASN A 36 -3.96 10.72 1.60
N GLY A 37 -5.28 10.47 1.68
CA GLY A 37 -6.10 10.15 0.52
C GLY A 37 -6.10 8.69 0.10
N MET A 38 -5.35 7.83 0.78
CA MET A 38 -5.42 6.39 0.55
C MET A 38 -6.24 5.71 1.65
N GLN A 39 -6.77 4.54 1.34
CA GLN A 39 -7.51 3.71 2.26
C GLN A 39 -6.73 2.42 2.52
N ILE A 40 -6.37 2.20 3.78
CA ILE A 40 -5.61 1.02 4.19
C ILE A 40 -6.60 0.03 4.80
N VAL A 41 -6.68 -1.15 4.22
CA VAL A 41 -7.62 -2.18 4.65
C VAL A 41 -6.87 -3.41 5.12
N GLY A 42 -7.13 -3.84 6.35
CA GLY A 42 -6.58 -5.06 6.92
C GLY A 42 -7.53 -6.24 6.83
N ALA A 43 -7.17 -7.34 7.43
CA ALA A 43 -8.03 -8.53 7.50
C ALA A 43 -9.12 -8.36 8.56
N VAL A 44 -10.29 -8.93 8.30
CA VAL A 44 -11.42 -8.96 9.24
C VAL A 44 -11.44 -10.34 9.91
N THR A 45 -10.61 -10.50 10.94
CA THR A 45 -10.54 -11.73 11.73
C THR A 45 -10.29 -11.39 13.20
N THR A 46 -10.61 -12.32 14.08
CA THR A 46 -10.45 -12.10 15.53
C THR A 46 -8.98 -12.14 15.98
N ASP A 47 -8.11 -12.77 15.19
CA ASP A 47 -6.67 -12.88 15.48
C ASP A 47 -5.81 -12.14 14.45
N ASN A 48 -6.38 -11.12 13.81
CA ASN A 48 -5.66 -10.30 12.84
C ASN A 48 -4.47 -9.61 13.52
N LYS A 49 -3.32 -9.69 12.87
CA LYS A 49 -2.08 -9.05 13.31
C LYS A 49 -1.60 -7.99 12.32
N ASP A 50 -2.48 -7.52 11.45
CA ASP A 50 -2.18 -6.40 10.56
C ASP A 50 -2.20 -5.10 11.36
N TYR A 51 -1.26 -4.21 11.07
CA TYR A 51 -1.19 -2.92 11.77
C TYR A 51 -0.47 -1.87 10.92
N VAL A 52 -0.62 -0.61 11.32
CA VAL A 52 0.18 0.50 10.83
C VAL A 52 1.06 1.00 11.97
N ALA A 53 2.32 1.24 11.68
CA ALA A 53 3.29 1.80 12.62
C ALA A 53 4.24 2.72 11.87
N ALA A 54 5.21 3.32 12.56
CA ALA A 54 6.16 4.25 11.94
C ALA A 54 6.94 3.62 10.78
N GLU A 55 7.14 2.31 10.79
CA GLU A 55 7.79 1.59 9.71
C GLU A 55 6.94 1.48 8.44
N GLY A 56 5.62 1.53 8.58
CA GLY A 56 4.69 1.41 7.47
C GLY A 56 3.49 0.52 7.77
N VAL A 57 2.93 -0.05 6.73
CA VAL A 57 1.76 -0.93 6.81
C VAL A 57 2.22 -2.37 6.86
N HIS A 58 1.98 -3.03 7.99
CA HIS A 58 2.34 -4.44 8.20
C HIS A 58 1.14 -5.33 7.90
N TYR A 59 1.25 -6.12 6.85
CA TYR A 59 0.27 -7.16 6.51
C TYR A 59 0.81 -8.53 6.89
N ASN A 60 0.07 -9.25 7.72
CA ASN A 60 0.45 -10.57 8.23
C ASN A 60 -0.08 -11.71 7.35
N GLY A 61 -0.14 -11.49 6.05
CA GLY A 61 -0.61 -12.49 5.10
C GLY A 61 -0.93 -11.88 3.75
N ALA A 62 -1.40 -12.72 2.83
CA ALA A 62 -1.71 -12.33 1.46
C ALA A 62 -3.01 -11.52 1.36
N THR A 63 -3.09 -10.69 0.33
CA THR A 63 -4.32 -10.04 -0.10
C THR A 63 -5.33 -11.11 -0.52
N LYS A 64 -6.56 -10.92 -0.06
CA LYS A 64 -7.73 -11.72 -0.49
C LYS A 64 -8.87 -10.77 -0.77
N ALA A 65 -9.96 -11.27 -1.32
CA ALA A 65 -11.14 -10.45 -1.57
C ALA A 65 -11.58 -9.73 -0.29
N GLY A 66 -11.57 -8.38 -0.35
CA GLY A 66 -12.03 -7.55 0.76
C GLY A 66 -11.05 -7.36 1.91
N GLN A 67 -9.79 -7.83 1.81
CA GLN A 67 -8.84 -7.67 2.90
C GLN A 67 -7.39 -7.58 2.43
N ARG A 68 -6.57 -6.87 3.21
CA ARG A 68 -5.11 -6.70 3.05
C ARG A 68 -4.77 -6.08 1.70
N TYR A 69 -5.20 -4.85 1.52
CA TYR A 69 -4.83 -4.04 0.37
C TYR A 69 -4.86 -2.55 0.75
N ILE A 70 -4.20 -1.75 -0.06
CA ILE A 70 -4.30 -0.30 0.00
C ILE A 70 -5.03 0.17 -1.25
N HIS A 71 -6.08 0.96 -1.07
CA HIS A 71 -6.86 1.54 -2.16
C HIS A 71 -6.47 2.99 -2.36
N TYR A 72 -6.17 3.38 -3.60
CA TYR A 72 -5.81 4.75 -3.94
C TYR A 72 -6.48 5.16 -5.24
N ILE A 73 -7.04 6.38 -5.23
CA ILE A 73 -7.60 7.02 -6.41
C ILE A 73 -6.86 8.33 -6.61
N PRO A 74 -5.93 8.41 -7.58
CA PRO A 74 -5.22 9.67 -7.83
C PRO A 74 -6.15 10.73 -8.42
N SER A 75 -5.88 11.98 -8.10
CA SER A 75 -6.63 13.11 -8.66
C SER A 75 -6.11 13.56 -10.02
N VAL A 76 -4.89 13.18 -10.37
CA VAL A 76 -4.23 13.49 -11.64
C VAL A 76 -3.44 12.27 -12.10
N ASP A 77 -3.02 12.25 -13.37
CA ASP A 77 -2.12 11.23 -13.88
C ASP A 77 -0.75 11.36 -13.23
N GLY A 78 -0.11 10.24 -12.94
CA GLY A 78 1.22 10.23 -12.33
C GLY A 78 1.77 8.84 -12.16
N ARG A 79 2.88 8.73 -11.43
CA ARG A 79 3.58 7.48 -11.17
C ARG A 79 3.60 7.19 -9.68
N LEU A 80 3.12 6.01 -9.32
CA LEU A 80 3.17 5.52 -7.94
C LEU A 80 4.37 4.59 -7.78
N THR A 81 5.17 4.84 -6.75
CA THR A 81 6.24 3.94 -6.30
C THR A 81 5.89 3.44 -4.91
N VAL A 82 5.85 2.12 -4.76
CA VAL A 82 5.58 1.46 -3.48
C VAL A 82 6.82 0.71 -3.07
N SER A 83 7.40 1.09 -1.94
CA SER A 83 8.55 0.39 -1.36
C SER A 83 8.09 -0.54 -0.27
N TYR A 84 8.69 -1.72 -0.18
CA TYR A 84 8.25 -2.75 0.76
C TYR A 84 9.40 -3.67 1.16
N LYS A 85 9.14 -4.46 2.20
CA LYS A 85 10.02 -5.57 2.57
C LYS A 85 9.18 -6.79 2.92
N SER A 86 9.73 -7.97 2.71
CA SER A 86 9.16 -9.24 3.18
C SER A 86 9.21 -9.29 4.71
N ASN A 87 8.15 -9.81 5.33
CA ASN A 87 8.15 -10.07 6.78
C ASN A 87 8.89 -11.36 7.13
N GLY A 88 9.32 -12.11 6.12
CA GLY A 88 10.10 -13.33 6.29
C GLY A 88 11.48 -13.19 5.66
N SER A 89 12.14 -14.33 5.46
CA SER A 89 13.48 -14.39 4.88
C SER A 89 13.50 -14.63 3.38
N SER A 90 12.36 -14.94 2.77
CA SER A 90 12.24 -15.20 1.34
C SER A 90 11.57 -14.03 0.62
N ALA A 91 11.81 -13.93 -0.68
CA ALA A 91 11.18 -12.94 -1.54
C ALA A 91 9.66 -13.11 -1.54
N ARG A 92 8.94 -11.99 -1.46
CA ARG A 92 7.48 -11.94 -1.54
C ARG A 92 7.06 -10.84 -2.49
N GLY A 93 5.89 -10.98 -3.09
CA GLY A 93 5.43 -10.09 -4.14
C GLY A 93 4.58 -8.93 -3.62
N CYS A 94 4.80 -7.75 -4.22
CA CYS A 94 3.96 -6.58 -4.07
C CYS A 94 3.43 -6.18 -5.45
N TYR A 95 2.14 -5.89 -5.54
CA TYR A 95 1.43 -5.71 -6.80
C TYR A 95 0.68 -4.39 -6.78
N ILE A 96 0.67 -3.71 -7.94
CA ILE A 96 -0.24 -2.58 -8.17
C ILE A 96 -1.23 -3.05 -9.24
N SER A 97 -2.52 -3.04 -8.90
CA SER A 97 -3.57 -3.64 -9.71
C SER A 97 -4.77 -2.70 -9.83
N GLU A 98 -5.61 -2.91 -10.86
CA GLU A 98 -6.87 -2.20 -11.00
C GLU A 98 -8.02 -2.91 -10.30
N GLU A 99 -7.76 -4.06 -9.69
CA GLU A 99 -8.70 -4.83 -8.89
C GLU A 99 -7.97 -5.48 -7.72
N ILE A 100 -8.71 -5.96 -6.73
CA ILE A 100 -8.13 -6.62 -5.55
C ILE A 100 -7.67 -8.02 -5.95
N SER A 101 -6.48 -8.11 -6.52
CA SER A 101 -5.95 -9.34 -7.10
C SER A 101 -4.43 -9.31 -7.18
N THR A 102 -3.82 -10.48 -7.03
CA THR A 102 -2.41 -10.72 -7.35
C THR A 102 -2.25 -11.53 -8.63
N ALA A 103 -3.35 -11.91 -9.27
CA ALA A 103 -3.36 -12.64 -10.53
C ALA A 103 -3.48 -11.73 -11.75
N SER A 104 -4.11 -10.56 -11.59
CA SER A 104 -4.27 -9.56 -12.63
C SER A 104 -3.71 -8.24 -12.10
N PHE A 105 -2.62 -7.76 -12.66
CA PHE A 105 -1.92 -6.58 -12.13
C PHE A 105 -1.32 -5.73 -13.27
N LEU A 106 -1.08 -4.45 -12.97
CA LEU A 106 -0.38 -3.52 -13.86
C LEU A 106 1.13 -3.67 -13.71
N ALA A 107 1.60 -3.85 -12.48
CA ALA A 107 3.00 -3.98 -12.16
C ALA A 107 3.17 -4.85 -10.92
N MET A 108 4.31 -5.53 -10.83
CA MET A 108 4.66 -6.31 -9.64
C MET A 108 6.17 -6.35 -9.46
N ASP A 109 6.58 -6.59 -8.23
CA ASP A 109 7.97 -6.85 -7.87
C ASP A 109 7.96 -7.99 -6.85
N SER A 110 9.01 -8.82 -6.86
CA SER A 110 9.16 -9.91 -5.90
C SER A 110 10.58 -9.87 -5.36
N ALA A 111 10.71 -9.55 -4.08
CA ALA A 111 12.01 -9.40 -3.44
C ALA A 111 11.89 -9.53 -1.92
N VAL A 112 13.02 -9.64 -1.24
CA VAL A 112 13.09 -9.52 0.22
C VAL A 112 12.94 -8.05 0.62
N VAL A 113 13.60 -7.15 -0.10
CA VAL A 113 13.42 -5.71 -0.01
C VAL A 113 13.35 -5.18 -1.43
N GLY A 114 12.26 -4.50 -1.78
CA GLY A 114 12.08 -4.05 -3.14
C GLY A 114 11.13 -2.88 -3.27
N SER A 115 10.81 -2.58 -4.52
CA SER A 115 9.83 -1.57 -4.86
C SER A 115 9.13 -1.93 -6.15
N VAL A 116 7.90 -1.45 -6.30
CA VAL A 116 7.09 -1.61 -7.51
C VAL A 116 6.61 -0.24 -7.96
N VAL A 117 6.59 -0.03 -9.27
CA VAL A 117 6.26 1.27 -9.87
C VAL A 117 5.21 1.06 -10.95
N ALA A 118 4.21 1.92 -10.98
CA ALA A 118 3.19 1.93 -12.03
C ALA A 118 2.76 3.35 -12.38
N SER A 119 2.43 3.56 -13.66
CA SER A 119 1.76 4.78 -14.11
C SER A 119 0.28 4.67 -13.84
N LEU A 120 -0.27 5.65 -13.14
CA LEU A 120 -1.68 5.68 -12.75
C LEU A 120 -2.39 6.83 -13.45
N ARG A 121 -3.69 6.67 -13.68
CA ARG A 121 -4.54 7.68 -14.28
C ARG A 121 -5.50 8.28 -13.29
N ALA A 122 -5.75 9.56 -13.43
CA ALA A 122 -6.69 10.32 -12.60
C ALA A 122 -8.06 9.65 -12.55
N GLY A 123 -8.65 9.60 -11.37
CA GLY A 123 -10.02 9.14 -11.15
C GLY A 123 -10.23 7.63 -11.20
N ARG A 124 -9.19 6.86 -11.44
CA ARG A 124 -9.28 5.39 -11.44
C ARG A 124 -8.90 4.82 -10.09
N SER A 125 -9.51 3.69 -9.74
CA SER A 125 -9.16 2.95 -8.53
C SER A 125 -7.97 2.04 -8.78
N TYR A 126 -7.02 2.07 -7.86
CA TYR A 126 -5.87 1.17 -7.86
C TYR A 126 -5.73 0.52 -6.49
N TYR A 127 -5.19 -0.70 -6.49
CA TYR A 127 -5.03 -1.49 -5.28
C TYR A 127 -3.60 -1.98 -5.18
N ILE A 128 -3.01 -1.81 -3.98
CA ILE A 128 -1.69 -2.33 -3.67
C ILE A 128 -1.92 -3.62 -2.90
N CYS A 129 -1.46 -4.72 -3.47
CA CYS A 129 -1.72 -6.08 -2.99
C CYS A 129 -0.43 -6.83 -2.72
N CYS A 130 -0.52 -7.94 -2.01
CA CYS A 130 0.63 -8.80 -1.71
C CYS A 130 0.23 -10.27 -1.76
N ASP A 131 1.21 -11.14 -2.07
CA ASP A 131 0.98 -12.59 -2.15
C ASP A 131 1.36 -13.33 -0.86
N ALA A 132 1.97 -12.63 0.07
CA ALA A 132 2.29 -13.11 1.42
C ALA A 132 2.54 -11.90 2.32
N GLY A 133 2.85 -12.13 3.59
CA GLY A 133 3.05 -11.03 4.55
C GLY A 133 4.23 -10.13 4.20
N ILE A 134 3.96 -8.85 3.99
CA ILE A 134 4.96 -7.81 3.71
C ILE A 134 4.69 -6.60 4.60
N THR A 135 5.71 -5.73 4.71
CA THR A 135 5.55 -4.39 5.27
C THR A 135 5.76 -3.38 4.15
N ILE A 136 4.76 -2.56 3.90
CA ILE A 136 4.84 -1.47 2.92
C ILE A 136 5.44 -0.28 3.65
N THR A 137 6.67 0.10 3.27
CA THR A 137 7.48 1.07 4.01
C THR A 137 7.35 2.48 3.48
N ALA A 138 7.01 2.66 2.22
CA ALA A 138 6.85 3.98 1.62
C ALA A 138 5.94 3.92 0.40
N LEU A 139 5.22 5.01 0.18
CA LEU A 139 4.44 5.23 -1.02
C LEU A 139 4.70 6.66 -1.48
N ASN A 140 5.02 6.82 -2.76
CA ASN A 140 5.26 8.12 -3.37
C ASN A 140 4.52 8.20 -4.69
N PHE A 141 3.76 9.27 -4.88
CA PHE A 141 3.06 9.53 -6.13
C PHE A 141 3.57 10.85 -6.70
N LEU A 142 4.13 10.79 -7.90
CA LEU A 142 4.72 11.93 -8.59
C LEU A 142 3.99 12.20 -9.90
N THR A 143 3.64 13.43 -10.12
CA THR A 143 2.92 13.88 -11.32
C THR A 143 3.83 14.33 -12.47
#